data_c74b0db8e086c3917696007341467806
#
_entry.id   c74b0db8e086c3917696007341467806
#
_cell.length_a   1.000
_cell.length_b   1.000
_cell.length_c   1.000
_cell.angle_alpha   90.00
_cell.angle_beta   90.00
_cell.angle_gamma   90.00
#
_symmetry.space_group_name_H-M   'P 1'
#
loop_
_entity.id
_entity.type
_entity.pdbx_description
1 polymer ?
#
loop_
_entity_poly.entity_id
_entity_poly.type
_entity_poly.pdbx_seq_one_letter_code
_entity_poly.pdbx_strand_id
1 'polypeptide(L)'
;MNTEELQKIKQRYNIVGNCDALNRALDVAMQVAPTDLSVLVVGESGVGKEILPRIIHDNSPRRRERYFAINCGSIPEGTIDSELFGHEKGSFTGAIGESEGYFGIANKGTIFLDEVGELPLATQARLLRVLETANIFVWAEQR
;
A
#
# COMPACT_ATOMS: atom_id res chain seq x y z
N MET A 1 8.35 21.62 0.17
CA MET A 1 9.26 21.19 -0.92
C MET A 1 9.30 22.27 -1.97
N ASN A 2 10.48 22.65 -2.44
CA ASN A 2 10.61 23.69 -3.43
C ASN A 2 10.46 23.18 -4.86
N THR A 3 10.41 24.09 -5.82
CA THR A 3 10.20 23.77 -7.24
C THR A 3 11.29 22.88 -7.80
N GLU A 4 12.53 23.09 -7.40
CA GLU A 4 13.67 22.30 -7.85
C GLU A 4 13.59 20.85 -7.39
N GLU A 5 13.26 20.63 -6.13
CA GLU A 5 13.07 19.30 -5.56
C GLU A 5 11.92 18.56 -6.23
N LEU A 6 10.80 19.25 -6.49
CA LEU A 6 9.67 18.70 -7.22
C LEU A 6 10.06 18.23 -8.61
N GLN A 7 10.82 19.04 -9.33
CA GLN A 7 11.26 18.69 -10.68
C GLN A 7 12.15 17.45 -10.68
N LYS A 8 13.03 17.31 -9.70
CA LYS A 8 13.89 16.13 -9.57
C LYS A 8 13.06 14.86 -9.36
N ILE A 9 12.04 14.92 -8.54
CA ILE A 9 11.15 13.79 -8.30
C ILE A 9 10.38 13.43 -9.57
N LYS A 10 9.82 14.42 -10.24
CA LYS A 10 9.08 14.20 -11.50
C LYS A 10 9.95 13.56 -12.56
N GLN A 11 11.21 14.01 -12.68
CA GLN A 11 12.15 13.42 -13.64
C GLN A 11 12.49 11.98 -13.29
N ARG A 12 12.73 11.70 -12.01
CA ARG A 12 13.09 10.33 -11.55
C ARG A 12 12.00 9.31 -11.87
N TYR A 13 10.73 9.69 -11.71
CA TYR A 13 9.59 8.80 -11.88
C TYR A 13 8.83 9.01 -13.18
N ASN A 14 9.38 9.82 -14.10
CA ASN A 14 8.76 10.12 -15.40
C ASN A 14 7.35 10.69 -15.27
N ILE A 15 7.16 11.56 -14.29
CA ILE A 15 5.88 12.22 -14.07
C ILE A 15 5.77 13.46 -14.94
N VAL A 16 4.69 13.52 -15.73
CA VAL A 16 4.39 14.66 -16.57
C VAL A 16 3.20 15.40 -15.98
N GLY A 17 3.33 16.71 -15.85
CA GLY A 17 2.26 17.55 -15.34
C GLY A 17 2.74 18.52 -14.27
N ASN A 18 1.95 19.58 -14.07
CA ASN A 18 2.30 20.64 -13.13
C ASN A 18 1.05 21.25 -12.47
N CYS A 19 0.02 20.45 -12.20
CA CYS A 19 -1.14 20.96 -11.50
C CYS A 19 -0.89 20.98 -9.98
N ASP A 20 -1.58 21.88 -9.30
CA ASP A 20 -1.41 22.06 -7.85
C ASP A 20 -1.74 20.82 -7.06
N ALA A 21 -2.75 20.05 -7.48
CA ALA A 21 -3.14 18.81 -6.79
C ALA A 21 -2.03 17.76 -6.85
N LEU A 22 -1.40 17.60 -8.02
CA LEU A 22 -0.27 16.69 -8.18
C LEU A 22 0.91 17.12 -7.31
N ASN A 23 1.25 18.40 -7.36
CA ASN A 23 2.39 18.95 -6.62
C ASN A 23 2.19 18.79 -5.10
N ARG A 24 0.97 19.01 -4.61
CA ARG A 24 0.64 18.78 -3.19
C ARG A 24 0.74 17.31 -2.81
N ALA A 25 0.26 16.41 -3.67
CA ALA A 25 0.33 14.98 -3.41
C ALA A 25 1.79 14.50 -3.31
N LEU A 26 2.66 14.98 -4.19
CA LEU A 26 4.08 14.67 -4.15
C LEU A 26 4.74 15.22 -2.88
N ASP A 27 4.39 16.44 -2.50
CA ASP A 27 4.91 17.05 -1.30
C ASP A 27 4.53 16.26 -0.05
N VAL A 28 3.26 15.89 0.07
CA VAL A 28 2.79 15.06 1.20
C VAL A 28 3.47 13.70 1.19
N ALA A 29 3.62 13.07 0.02
CA ALA A 29 4.31 11.79 -0.10
C ALA A 29 5.73 11.86 0.46
N MET A 30 6.45 12.91 0.16
CA MET A 30 7.81 13.10 0.66
C MET A 30 7.85 13.39 2.16
N GLN A 31 6.82 14.04 2.70
CA GLN A 31 6.72 14.31 4.14
C GLN A 31 6.41 13.05 4.94
N VAL A 32 5.58 12.16 4.43
CA VAL A 32 5.20 10.93 5.15
C VAL A 32 6.21 9.79 4.97
N ALA A 33 7.00 9.82 3.91
CA ALA A 33 7.94 8.74 3.59
C ALA A 33 8.88 8.36 4.75
N PRO A 34 9.46 9.31 5.50
CA PRO A 34 10.34 8.96 6.62
C PRO A 34 9.62 8.47 7.87
N THR A 35 8.31 8.49 7.89
CA THR A 35 7.51 8.13 9.06
C THR A 35 7.01 6.69 9.00
N ASP A 36 6.40 6.23 10.10
CA ASP A 36 5.73 4.93 10.18
C ASP A 36 4.22 5.06 10.02
N LEU A 37 3.75 6.19 9.52
CA LEU A 37 2.32 6.43 9.33
C LEU A 37 1.76 5.61 8.18
N SER A 38 0.58 5.05 8.39
CA SER A 38 -0.21 4.49 7.29
C SER A 38 -0.86 5.64 6.52
N VAL A 39 -0.88 5.53 5.21
CA VAL A 39 -1.34 6.61 4.33
C VAL A 39 -2.50 6.12 3.48
N LEU A 40 -3.53 6.95 3.38
CA LEU A 40 -4.68 6.69 2.50
C LEU A 40 -4.64 7.68 1.34
N VAL A 41 -4.66 7.15 0.12
CA VAL A 41 -4.74 7.96 -1.09
C VAL A 41 -6.15 7.84 -1.65
N VAL A 42 -6.78 8.97 -1.87
CA VAL A 42 -8.14 9.05 -2.41
C VAL A 42 -8.11 9.71 -3.77
N GLY A 43 -8.82 9.14 -4.73
CA GLY A 43 -8.92 9.71 -6.07
C GLY A 43 -9.40 8.67 -7.07
N GLU A 44 -9.52 9.09 -8.32
CA GLU A 44 -9.93 8.20 -9.40
C GLU A 44 -8.79 7.30 -9.86
N SER A 45 -9.12 6.10 -10.32
CA SER A 45 -8.16 5.16 -10.87
C SER A 45 -7.44 5.75 -12.08
N GLY A 46 -6.16 5.48 -12.21
CA GLY A 46 -5.39 5.86 -13.37
C GLY A 46 -4.77 7.25 -13.35
N VAL A 47 -4.90 8.00 -12.26
CA VAL A 47 -4.39 9.38 -12.16
C VAL A 47 -3.05 9.41 -11.41
N GLY A 48 -2.14 8.50 -11.74
CA GLY A 48 -0.81 8.48 -11.13
C GLY A 48 -0.76 7.98 -9.70
N LYS A 49 -1.83 7.38 -9.19
CA LYS A 49 -1.89 6.89 -7.82
C LYS A 49 -0.91 5.76 -7.53
N GLU A 50 -0.59 4.96 -8.55
CA GLU A 50 0.34 3.83 -8.40
C GLU A 50 1.77 4.29 -8.16
N ILE A 51 2.12 5.48 -8.62
CA ILE A 51 3.47 6.01 -8.46
C ILE A 51 3.70 6.55 -7.05
N LEU A 52 2.67 7.08 -6.40
CA LEU A 52 2.79 7.67 -5.06
C LEU A 52 3.27 6.67 -4.00
N PRO A 53 2.72 5.44 -3.92
CA PRO A 53 3.23 4.45 -2.96
C PRO A 53 4.68 4.10 -3.22
N ARG A 54 5.08 4.05 -4.48
CA ARG A 54 6.46 3.74 -4.86
C ARG A 54 7.41 4.84 -4.43
N ILE A 55 7.01 6.09 -4.61
CA ILE A 55 7.80 7.25 -4.16
C ILE A 55 7.97 7.21 -2.64
N ILE A 56 6.91 6.92 -1.91
CA ILE A 56 6.96 6.81 -0.46
C ILE A 56 7.89 5.69 -0.02
N HIS A 57 7.75 4.51 -0.62
CA HIS A 57 8.62 3.39 -0.27
C HIS A 57 10.09 3.69 -0.54
N ASP A 58 10.40 4.22 -1.72
CA ASP A 58 11.78 4.50 -2.14
C ASP A 58 12.46 5.56 -1.27
N ASN A 59 11.69 6.44 -0.65
CA ASN A 59 12.18 7.53 0.19
C ASN A 59 11.97 7.27 1.69
N SER A 60 11.62 6.04 2.05
CA SER A 60 11.41 5.64 3.44
C SER A 60 12.64 4.94 4.02
N PRO A 61 12.70 4.78 5.36
CA PRO A 61 13.73 3.95 5.99
C PRO A 61 13.69 2.49 5.55
N ARG A 62 12.56 2.05 5.00
CA ARG A 62 12.33 0.66 4.54
C ARG A 62 12.51 0.48 3.04
N ARG A 63 13.21 1.39 2.38
CA ARG A 63 13.38 1.35 0.91
C ARG A 63 14.06 0.09 0.39
N ARG A 64 14.83 -0.59 1.23
CA ARG A 64 15.52 -1.85 0.87
C ARG A 64 14.71 -3.07 1.24
N GLU A 65 13.57 -2.89 1.90
CA GLU A 65 12.68 -3.97 2.27
C GLU A 65 11.68 -4.24 1.15
N ARG A 66 10.88 -5.26 1.32
CA ARG A 66 9.93 -5.70 0.29
C ARG A 66 8.83 -4.66 0.03
N TYR A 67 8.43 -4.58 -1.22
CA TYR A 67 7.31 -3.78 -1.67
C TYR A 67 6.34 -4.68 -2.43
N PHE A 68 5.09 -4.70 -2.00
CA PHE A 68 4.04 -5.45 -2.68
C PHE A 68 2.91 -4.52 -3.12
N ALA A 69 2.49 -4.66 -4.37
CA ALA A 69 1.29 -4.01 -4.88
C ALA A 69 0.23 -5.09 -5.10
N ILE A 70 -0.91 -4.95 -4.43
CA ILE A 70 -1.98 -5.94 -4.45
C ILE A 70 -3.27 -5.26 -4.88
N ASN A 71 -3.93 -5.81 -5.91
CA ASN A 71 -5.28 -5.38 -6.30
C ASN A 71 -6.29 -6.27 -5.57
N CYS A 72 -6.98 -5.70 -4.58
CA CYS A 72 -7.94 -6.43 -3.77
C CYS A 72 -9.13 -6.95 -4.57
N GLY A 73 -9.51 -6.26 -5.65
CA GLY A 73 -10.60 -6.68 -6.51
C GLY A 73 -10.30 -7.90 -7.38
N SER A 74 -9.02 -8.24 -7.54
CA SER A 74 -8.63 -9.40 -8.36
C SER A 74 -8.46 -10.69 -7.55
N ILE A 75 -8.57 -10.63 -6.23
CA ILE A 75 -8.45 -11.81 -5.37
C ILE A 75 -9.85 -12.33 -5.03
N PRO A 76 -10.10 -13.64 -5.15
CA PRO A 76 -11.41 -14.20 -4.82
C PRO A 76 -11.80 -13.94 -3.36
N GLU A 77 -13.06 -13.58 -3.15
CA GLU A 77 -13.59 -13.24 -1.82
C GLU A 77 -13.41 -14.38 -0.81
N GLY A 78 -13.52 -15.63 -1.28
CA GLY A 78 -13.37 -16.80 -0.40
C GLY A 78 -11.96 -17.04 0.13
N THR A 79 -10.93 -16.43 -0.48
CA THR A 79 -9.53 -16.63 -0.11
C THR A 79 -8.82 -15.36 0.31
N ILE A 80 -9.46 -14.19 0.13
CA ILE A 80 -8.82 -12.89 0.35
C ILE A 80 -8.24 -12.74 1.75
N ASP A 81 -8.98 -13.18 2.77
CA ASP A 81 -8.56 -13.09 4.16
C ASP A 81 -7.28 -13.89 4.41
N SER A 82 -7.25 -15.12 3.93
CA SER A 82 -6.09 -16.00 4.04
C SER A 82 -4.88 -15.49 3.25
N GLU A 83 -5.11 -14.95 2.06
CA GLU A 83 -4.02 -14.43 1.25
C GLU A 83 -3.39 -13.18 1.86
N LEU A 84 -4.20 -12.30 2.44
CA LEU A 84 -3.70 -11.09 3.09
C LEU A 84 -3.04 -11.40 4.44
N PHE A 85 -3.71 -12.14 5.30
CA PHE A 85 -3.32 -12.28 6.70
C PHE A 85 -2.69 -13.62 7.06
N GLY A 86 -2.76 -14.58 6.14
CA GLY A 86 -2.24 -15.91 6.39
C GLY A 86 -3.23 -16.82 7.09
N HIS A 87 -2.83 -18.04 7.30
CA HIS A 87 -3.63 -19.05 7.97
C HIS A 87 -2.73 -20.13 8.57
N GLU A 88 -3.28 -20.85 9.55
CA GLU A 88 -2.64 -22.04 10.11
C GLU A 88 -3.04 -23.27 9.32
N LYS A 89 -2.25 -24.33 9.42
CA LYS A 89 -2.53 -25.61 8.77
C LYS A 89 -3.91 -26.12 9.22
N GLY A 90 -4.75 -26.47 8.25
CA GLY A 90 -6.07 -27.01 8.53
C GLY A 90 -7.12 -25.98 8.95
N SER A 91 -6.80 -24.68 8.90
CA SER A 91 -7.73 -23.62 9.31
C SER A 91 -8.95 -23.48 8.41
N PHE A 92 -8.90 -24.03 7.21
CA PHE A 92 -10.05 -24.12 6.31
C PHE A 92 -9.91 -25.36 5.41
N THR A 93 -11.00 -25.72 4.74
CA THR A 93 -10.99 -26.85 3.80
C THR A 93 -9.99 -26.60 2.68
N GLY A 94 -9.04 -27.50 2.52
CA GLY A 94 -7.96 -27.36 1.55
C GLY A 94 -6.69 -26.69 2.06
N ALA A 95 -6.69 -26.21 3.30
CA ALA A 95 -5.49 -25.67 3.92
C ALA A 95 -4.55 -26.79 4.33
N ILE A 96 -3.55 -27.07 3.51
CA ILE A 96 -2.62 -28.19 3.74
C ILE A 96 -1.33 -27.76 4.43
N GLY A 97 -1.15 -26.47 4.69
CA GLY A 97 0.03 -25.94 5.37
C GLY A 97 -0.24 -24.55 5.94
N GLU A 98 0.74 -24.03 6.64
CA GLU A 98 0.70 -22.67 7.14
C GLU A 98 0.99 -21.68 6.01
N SER A 99 0.44 -20.48 6.13
CA SER A 99 0.76 -19.37 5.25
C SER A 99 0.87 -18.09 6.09
N GLU A 100 1.91 -17.30 5.83
CA GLU A 100 2.09 -16.01 6.49
C GLU A 100 1.15 -14.93 5.94
N GLY A 101 0.66 -15.12 4.73
CA GLY A 101 -0.07 -14.08 4.03
C GLY A 101 0.85 -12.93 3.58
N TYR A 102 0.28 -12.01 2.82
CA TYR A 102 1.05 -10.88 2.30
C TYR A 102 1.57 -9.98 3.42
N PHE A 103 0.79 -9.78 4.48
CA PHE A 103 1.23 -8.95 5.60
C PHE A 103 2.43 -9.54 6.33
N GLY A 104 2.45 -10.85 6.53
CA GLY A 104 3.59 -11.52 7.14
C GLY A 104 4.84 -11.43 6.27
N ILE A 105 4.68 -11.70 4.98
CA ILE A 105 5.80 -11.64 4.01
C ILE A 105 6.36 -10.22 3.90
N ALA A 106 5.49 -9.21 3.93
CA ALA A 106 5.89 -7.81 3.79
C ALA A 106 6.32 -7.17 5.11
N ASN A 107 6.42 -7.93 6.18
CA ASN A 107 6.78 -7.40 7.49
C ASN A 107 8.04 -6.54 7.39
N LYS A 108 7.98 -5.33 7.97
CA LYS A 108 9.00 -4.27 7.89
C LYS A 108 9.10 -3.59 6.52
N GLY A 109 8.33 -4.01 5.54
CA GLY A 109 8.30 -3.43 4.20
C GLY A 109 7.08 -2.56 3.97
N THR A 110 6.60 -2.57 2.73
CA THR A 110 5.47 -1.75 2.28
C THR A 110 4.47 -2.60 1.50
N ILE A 111 3.19 -2.42 1.81
CA ILE A 111 2.10 -2.98 1.01
C ILE A 111 1.27 -1.82 0.45
N PHE A 112 1.07 -1.84 -0.86
CA PHE A 112 0.09 -0.99 -1.52
C PHE A 112 -1.16 -1.83 -1.81
N LEU A 113 -2.30 -1.40 -1.27
CA LEU A 113 -3.57 -2.06 -1.48
C LEU A 113 -4.45 -1.21 -2.38
N ASP A 114 -4.67 -1.67 -3.59
CA ASP A 114 -5.57 -1.02 -4.54
C ASP A 114 -6.96 -1.64 -4.42
N GLU A 115 -7.98 -0.82 -4.65
CA GLU A 115 -9.39 -1.23 -4.59
C GLU A 115 -9.80 -1.82 -3.24
N VAL A 116 -9.41 -1.15 -2.16
CA VAL A 116 -9.71 -1.59 -0.79
C VAL A 116 -11.22 -1.71 -0.56
N GLY A 117 -12.02 -0.88 -1.24
CA GLY A 117 -13.47 -0.94 -1.15
C GLY A 117 -14.08 -2.25 -1.66
N GLU A 118 -13.33 -3.03 -2.43
CA GLU A 118 -13.79 -4.33 -2.90
C GLU A 118 -13.63 -5.44 -1.86
N LEU A 119 -12.94 -5.15 -0.75
CA LEU A 119 -12.80 -6.12 0.33
C LEU A 119 -14.13 -6.33 1.07
N PRO A 120 -14.42 -7.56 1.53
CA PRO A 120 -15.55 -7.77 2.44
C PRO A 120 -15.41 -6.91 3.69
N LEU A 121 -16.52 -6.49 4.26
CA LEU A 121 -16.50 -5.61 5.44
C LEU A 121 -15.72 -6.20 6.61
N ALA A 122 -15.85 -7.51 6.84
CA ALA A 122 -15.10 -8.19 7.90
C ALA A 122 -13.59 -8.11 7.65
N THR A 123 -13.18 -8.23 6.39
CA THR A 123 -11.77 -8.12 6.02
C THR A 123 -11.26 -6.69 6.20
N GLN A 124 -12.08 -5.69 5.85
CA GLN A 124 -11.74 -4.29 6.10
C GLN A 124 -11.54 -4.01 7.58
N ALA A 125 -12.40 -4.55 8.44
CA ALA A 125 -12.28 -4.40 9.89
C ALA A 125 -10.98 -5.04 10.42
N ARG A 126 -10.63 -6.21 9.90
CA ARG A 126 -9.39 -6.88 10.27
C ARG A 126 -8.17 -6.08 9.81
N LEU A 127 -8.26 -5.48 8.62
CA LEU A 127 -7.20 -4.61 8.10
C LEU A 127 -6.93 -3.45 9.04
N LEU A 128 -7.97 -2.77 9.54
CA LEU A 128 -7.81 -1.69 10.50
C LEU A 128 -7.07 -2.12 11.76
N ARG A 129 -7.39 -3.31 12.28
CA ARG A 129 -6.69 -3.85 13.45
C ARG A 129 -5.22 -4.13 13.17
N VAL A 130 -4.91 -4.63 11.98
CA VAL A 130 -3.52 -4.88 11.57
C VAL A 130 -2.75 -3.57 11.47
N LEU A 131 -3.37 -2.52 10.95
CA LEU A 131 -2.73 -1.20 10.84
C LEU A 131 -2.35 -0.61 12.19
N GLU A 132 -3.12 -0.88 13.23
CA GLU A 132 -2.84 -0.37 14.59
C GLU A 132 -1.61 -1.02 15.22
N THR A 133 -1.29 -2.25 14.84
CA THR A 133 -0.22 -3.04 15.48
C THR A 133 0.92 -3.40 14.55
N ALA A 134 0.81 -3.07 13.28
CA ALA A 134 1.74 -3.56 12.27
C ALA A 134 3.08 -2.82 12.28
N ASN A 135 4.15 -3.60 12.06
CA ASN A 135 5.46 -3.08 11.70
C ASN A 135 5.60 -3.02 10.17
N ILE A 136 4.49 -2.81 9.50
CA ILE A 136 4.37 -2.78 8.06
C ILE A 136 3.83 -1.41 7.65
N PHE A 137 4.45 -0.80 6.65
CA PHE A 137 3.91 0.39 6.05
C PHE A 137 2.82 -0.04 5.05
N VAL A 138 1.59 0.41 5.28
CA VAL A 138 0.47 0.07 4.42
C VAL A 138 -0.01 1.32 3.70
N TRP A 139 -0.14 1.20 2.41
CA TRP A 139 -0.73 2.21 1.56
C TRP A 139 -2.06 1.67 1.04
N ALA A 140 -3.15 2.34 1.34
CA ALA A 140 -4.47 1.94 0.90
C ALA A 140 -5.06 3.00 -0.03
N GLU A 141 -5.57 2.57 -1.15
CA GLU A 141 -6.28 3.42 -2.08
C GLU A 141 -7.78 3.16 -1.97
N GLN A 142 -8.53 4.24 -1.86
CA GLN A 142 -9.98 4.18 -1.78
C GLN A 142 -10.57 5.11 -2.83
N ARG A 143 -11.63 4.64 -3.48
CA ARG A 143 -12.36 5.45 -4.46
C ARG A 143 -13.39 6.33 -3.78
#